data_17e962e27280e37463c21c83a70df637
#
_entry.id   17e962e27280e37463c21c83a70df637
#
_cell.length_a   1.000
_cell.length_b   1.000
_cell.length_c   1.000
_cell.angle_alpha   90.00
_cell.angle_beta   90.00
_cell.angle_gamma   90.00
#
_symmetry.space_group_name_H-M   'P 1'
#
loop_
_entity.id
_entity.type
_entity.pdbx_description
1 polymer ?
#
loop_
_entity_poly.entity_id
_entity_poly.type
_entity_poly.pdbx_seq_one_letter_code
_entity_poly.pdbx_strand_id
1 'polypeptide(L)'
;MKLLILVSTTAIPLMNIWLWKEVLNGIVDYQNNSRTVIVCLAVYLFLQLTTYLLAQFNTYVNSRYSDELQFYIEMVMMEKTSRMDMSFFDSAKMGDKVRHARSNFGVMTQIPWTVFDILSALINAIATLIIVCVYKWWLGFLTIALLIPFMLYNKKHTEHKLEMEKEQLRDNRKIEYYGDVFFNNDIQFEIKLNNIGSYFIDKYKEAWQKLYKINKTEDVKYNIINTLIMIINVSSEFLVLTVSVLDVINNYIGIGDLQYNLSMVSRLRSQAQELMNNINSFLNNNTRLIELQEFIDIEPEVEKSGTLKPSNNPKIEFCNVSFRYPNAGQYILKDCSFTIEPHEKIGLIGLNGAGKSTIIKLMFRFYDPEEGCIKLDGVDLKEFDIYAVRKVFGVLFQDYVTYCLPLREIIALSDFDERFNDEKLKKACDISGAIEVIKDWEHGFDSVLGRYYADNGKDLSGGQWQLVGLARAYFKDSEYMILDEPSAALDPISEDRIFEQLYHLSEGKSSVTISHRLSNTTLADKILVIGDGHIIEQGSHFELLKQNGKYAELFNLQANKYK
;
A
#
# COMPACT_ATOMS: atom_id res chain seq x y z
N MET A 1 11.37 20.61 24.22
CA MET A 1 9.93 20.74 24.43
C MET A 1 9.32 19.48 25.06
N LYS A 2 9.46 18.28 24.52
CA LYS A 2 8.95 17.02 25.12
C LYS A 2 9.47 16.75 26.52
N LEU A 3 10.71 17.05 26.85
CA LEU A 3 11.25 16.99 28.20
C LEU A 3 10.51 17.91 29.19
N LEU A 4 10.11 19.11 28.77
CA LEU A 4 9.29 20.01 29.58
C LEU A 4 7.89 19.43 29.84
N ILE A 5 7.28 18.84 28.81
CA ILE A 5 5.98 18.16 28.94
C ILE A 5 6.13 16.96 29.89
N LEU A 6 7.17 16.14 29.74
CA LEU A 6 7.47 15.02 30.63
C LEU A 6 7.58 15.46 32.10
N VAL A 7 8.36 16.50 32.38
CA VAL A 7 8.49 17.06 33.73
C VAL A 7 7.15 17.59 34.25
N SER A 8 6.37 18.28 33.40
CA SER A 8 5.08 18.80 33.83
C SER A 8 4.04 17.69 34.07
N THR A 9 4.01 16.65 33.27
CA THR A 9 3.09 15.50 33.45
C THR A 9 3.44 14.64 34.68
N THR A 10 4.68 14.71 35.16
CA THR A 10 5.09 14.04 36.41
C THR A 10 4.90 14.93 37.65
N ALA A 11 5.46 16.13 37.63
CA ALA A 11 5.51 17.00 38.80
C ALA A 11 4.16 17.63 39.15
N ILE A 12 3.43 18.16 38.17
CA ILE A 12 2.18 18.88 38.43
C ILE A 12 1.09 17.99 39.07
N PRO A 13 0.82 16.76 38.60
CA PRO A 13 -0.15 15.91 39.27
C PRO A 13 0.24 15.52 40.71
N LEU A 14 1.52 15.31 41.00
CA LEU A 14 2.00 15.05 42.34
C LEU A 14 1.81 16.27 43.24
N MET A 15 2.13 17.46 42.75
CA MET A 15 1.86 18.69 43.45
C MET A 15 0.38 18.92 43.69
N ASN A 16 -0.48 18.62 42.75
CA ASN A 16 -1.94 18.75 42.89
C ASN A 16 -2.48 17.86 44.00
N ILE A 17 -1.99 16.61 44.08
CA ILE A 17 -2.42 15.68 45.17
C ILE A 17 -1.91 16.18 46.52
N TRP A 18 -0.68 16.72 46.57
CA TRP A 18 -0.13 17.30 47.79
C TRP A 18 -0.90 18.58 48.21
N LEU A 19 -1.19 19.51 47.29
CA LEU A 19 -1.99 20.70 47.57
C LEU A 19 -3.38 20.33 48.09
N TRP A 20 -4.01 19.32 47.52
CA TRP A 20 -5.31 18.84 47.95
C TRP A 20 -5.27 18.29 49.40
N LYS A 21 -4.19 17.60 49.76
CA LYS A 21 -3.93 17.18 51.15
C LYS A 21 -3.92 18.40 52.09
N GLU A 22 -3.16 19.45 51.76
CA GLU A 22 -3.05 20.69 52.57
C GLU A 22 -4.38 21.44 52.68
N VAL A 23 -5.17 21.45 51.61
CA VAL A 23 -6.53 21.99 51.65
C VAL A 23 -7.42 21.23 52.63
N LEU A 24 -7.42 19.88 52.56
CA LEU A 24 -8.23 19.07 53.46
C LEU A 24 -7.82 19.22 54.94
N ASN A 25 -6.54 19.18 55.24
CA ASN A 25 -6.02 19.39 56.60
C ASN A 25 -6.34 20.80 57.08
N GLY A 26 -6.23 21.83 56.23
CA GLY A 26 -6.57 23.19 56.58
C GLY A 26 -8.05 23.47 56.76
N ILE A 27 -8.93 22.70 56.15
CA ILE A 27 -10.39 22.76 56.38
C ILE A 27 -10.75 22.28 57.78
N VAL A 28 -10.10 21.23 58.26
CA VAL A 28 -10.32 20.69 59.60
C VAL A 28 -9.96 21.72 60.69
N ASP A 29 -8.91 22.53 60.46
CA ASP A 29 -8.50 23.62 61.38
C ASP A 29 -8.66 24.99 60.69
N TYR A 30 -9.88 25.27 60.17
CA TYR A 30 -10.18 26.44 59.33
C TYR A 30 -9.96 27.76 60.06
N GLN A 31 -10.23 27.85 61.36
CA GLN A 31 -10.10 29.09 62.13
C GLN A 31 -8.64 29.61 62.13
N ASN A 32 -7.65 28.73 62.14
CA ASN A 32 -6.24 29.09 62.16
C ASN A 32 -5.60 29.17 60.76
N ASN A 33 -6.17 28.47 59.76
CA ASN A 33 -5.49 28.19 58.47
C ASN A 33 -6.26 28.72 57.24
N SER A 34 -7.24 29.64 57.40
CA SER A 34 -8.10 30.09 56.29
C SER A 34 -7.32 30.69 55.10
N ARG A 35 -6.24 31.44 55.35
CA ARG A 35 -5.37 32.02 54.30
C ARG A 35 -4.64 30.93 53.52
N THR A 36 -4.10 29.92 54.19
CA THR A 36 -3.37 28.79 53.58
C THR A 36 -4.29 28.02 52.66
N VAL A 37 -5.54 27.72 53.09
CA VAL A 37 -6.52 27.01 52.27
C VAL A 37 -6.82 27.76 50.97
N ILE A 38 -7.07 29.12 51.06
CA ILE A 38 -7.36 29.94 49.87
C ILE A 38 -6.17 29.96 48.91
N VAL A 39 -4.94 30.12 49.43
CA VAL A 39 -3.70 30.11 48.58
C VAL A 39 -3.52 28.74 47.91
N CYS A 40 -3.67 27.62 48.66
CA CYS A 40 -3.56 26.28 48.11
C CYS A 40 -4.60 26.02 47.02
N LEU A 41 -5.84 26.47 47.20
CA LEU A 41 -6.89 26.39 46.16
C LEU A 41 -6.57 27.19 44.92
N ALA A 42 -6.05 28.40 45.07
CA ALA A 42 -5.65 29.26 43.96
C ALA A 42 -4.51 28.63 43.15
N VAL A 43 -3.47 28.11 43.84
CA VAL A 43 -2.35 27.42 43.20
C VAL A 43 -2.82 26.12 42.51
N TYR A 44 -3.67 25.35 43.17
CA TYR A 44 -4.27 24.14 42.60
C TYR A 44 -5.01 24.45 41.29
N LEU A 45 -5.86 25.46 41.27
CA LEU A 45 -6.60 25.88 40.06
C LEU A 45 -5.63 26.31 38.96
N PHE A 46 -4.60 27.13 39.30
CA PHE A 46 -3.58 27.55 38.35
C PHE A 46 -2.83 26.37 37.72
N LEU A 47 -2.42 25.38 38.53
CA LEU A 47 -1.75 24.18 38.06
C LEU A 47 -2.67 23.31 37.20
N GLN A 48 -3.95 23.20 37.52
CA GLN A 48 -4.93 22.49 36.72
C GLN A 48 -5.09 23.14 35.32
N LEU A 49 -5.23 24.46 35.26
CA LEU A 49 -5.30 25.20 34.00
C LEU A 49 -4.03 25.01 33.19
N THR A 50 -2.85 25.09 33.84
CA THR A 50 -1.58 24.87 33.17
C THR A 50 -1.47 23.46 32.59
N THR A 51 -1.90 22.44 33.35
CA THR A 51 -1.92 21.05 32.86
C THR A 51 -2.82 20.89 31.64
N TYR A 52 -4.00 21.49 31.67
CA TYR A 52 -4.93 21.45 30.55
C TYR A 52 -4.35 22.12 29.29
N LEU A 53 -3.77 23.30 29.42
CA LEU A 53 -3.14 24.03 28.31
C LEU A 53 -1.95 23.25 27.71
N LEU A 54 -1.11 22.67 28.57
CA LEU A 54 0.01 21.84 28.13
C LEU A 54 -0.45 20.56 27.43
N ALA A 55 -1.54 19.93 27.91
CA ALA A 55 -2.12 18.77 27.27
C ALA A 55 -2.66 19.09 25.87
N GLN A 56 -3.39 20.21 25.71
CA GLN A 56 -3.90 20.66 24.40
C GLN A 56 -2.76 20.99 23.44
N PHE A 57 -1.73 21.69 23.95
CA PHE A 57 -0.54 21.99 23.16
C PHE A 57 0.20 20.72 22.72
N ASN A 58 0.36 19.74 23.61
CA ASN A 58 0.96 18.44 23.29
C ASN A 58 0.17 17.71 22.21
N THR A 59 -1.17 17.69 22.32
CA THR A 59 -2.04 17.07 21.31
C THR A 59 -1.88 17.73 19.94
N TYR A 60 -1.83 19.07 19.89
CA TYR A 60 -1.61 19.82 18.66
C TYR A 60 -0.26 19.46 18.00
N VAL A 61 0.81 19.45 18.79
CA VAL A 61 2.16 19.12 18.28
C VAL A 61 2.23 17.67 17.80
N ASN A 62 1.64 16.74 18.54
CA ASN A 62 1.61 15.33 18.15
C ASN A 62 0.84 15.12 16.83
N SER A 63 -0.31 15.79 16.68
CA SER A 63 -1.10 15.72 15.43
C SER A 63 -0.27 16.21 14.24
N ARG A 64 0.34 17.39 14.35
CA ARG A 64 1.15 17.96 13.26
C ARG A 64 2.34 17.09 12.87
N TYR A 65 3.05 16.58 13.86
CA TYR A 65 4.15 15.67 13.60
C TYR A 65 3.69 14.36 12.95
N SER A 66 2.55 13.81 13.42
CA SER A 66 2.00 12.59 12.84
C SER A 66 1.58 12.79 11.39
N ASP A 67 0.96 13.94 11.05
CA ASP A 67 0.58 14.30 9.69
C ASP A 67 1.81 14.36 8.75
N GLU A 68 2.87 15.06 9.18
CA GLU A 68 4.12 15.18 8.40
C GLU A 68 4.83 13.83 8.25
N LEU A 69 4.89 13.04 9.32
CA LEU A 69 5.52 11.71 9.27
C LEU A 69 4.73 10.74 8.39
N GLN A 70 3.40 10.79 8.45
CA GLN A 70 2.55 9.98 7.57
C GLN A 70 2.81 10.33 6.11
N PHE A 71 2.80 11.60 5.76
CA PHE A 71 3.12 12.07 4.41
C PHE A 71 4.50 11.58 3.94
N TYR A 72 5.52 11.70 4.81
CA TYR A 72 6.87 11.23 4.48
C TYR A 72 6.92 9.71 4.22
N ILE A 73 6.28 8.90 5.08
CA ILE A 73 6.23 7.44 4.91
C ILE A 73 5.50 7.08 3.61
N GLU A 74 4.36 7.74 3.32
CA GLU A 74 3.60 7.52 2.08
C GLU A 74 4.46 7.84 0.84
N MET A 75 5.20 8.94 0.85
CA MET A 75 6.12 9.31 -0.24
C MET A 75 7.22 8.28 -0.43
N VAL A 76 7.89 7.83 0.64
CA VAL A 76 8.92 6.79 0.58
C VAL A 76 8.37 5.49 0.02
N MET A 77 7.14 5.11 0.43
CA MET A 77 6.48 3.91 -0.07
C MET A 77 6.13 4.01 -1.56
N MET A 78 5.60 5.16 -2.00
CA MET A 78 5.28 5.40 -3.42
C MET A 78 6.55 5.37 -4.27
N GLU A 79 7.62 6.03 -3.83
CA GLU A 79 8.92 6.02 -4.52
C GLU A 79 9.50 4.61 -4.61
N LYS A 80 9.47 3.86 -3.49
CA LYS A 80 9.94 2.48 -3.47
C LYS A 80 9.11 1.59 -4.41
N THR A 81 7.76 1.69 -4.33
CA THR A 81 6.85 0.90 -5.17
C THR A 81 7.07 1.19 -6.66
N SER A 82 7.32 2.45 -7.03
CA SER A 82 7.57 2.84 -8.43
C SER A 82 8.85 2.23 -9.03
N ARG A 83 9.78 1.80 -8.18
CA ARG A 83 11.06 1.18 -8.58
C ARG A 83 11.09 -0.34 -8.39
N MET A 84 9.97 -0.96 -8.03
CA MET A 84 9.90 -2.41 -7.87
C MET A 84 9.78 -3.13 -9.21
N ASP A 85 10.36 -4.32 -9.28
CA ASP A 85 10.23 -5.21 -10.44
C ASP A 85 8.78 -5.63 -10.67
N MET A 86 8.41 -5.91 -11.91
CA MET A 86 7.08 -6.42 -12.25
C MET A 86 6.78 -7.77 -11.58
N SER A 87 7.79 -8.60 -11.37
CA SER A 87 7.70 -9.86 -10.62
C SER A 87 7.13 -9.71 -9.21
N PHE A 88 7.35 -8.54 -8.60
CA PHE A 88 6.81 -8.19 -7.29
C PHE A 88 5.27 -8.10 -7.32
N PHE A 89 4.71 -7.48 -8.37
CA PHE A 89 3.26 -7.31 -8.52
C PHE A 89 2.53 -8.60 -8.92
N ASP A 90 3.22 -9.54 -9.57
CA ASP A 90 2.67 -10.86 -9.92
C ASP A 90 2.52 -11.78 -8.69
N SER A 91 3.15 -11.45 -7.57
CA SER A 91 3.10 -12.24 -6.35
C SER A 91 1.99 -11.76 -5.41
N ALA A 92 0.95 -12.59 -5.19
CA ALA A 92 -0.10 -12.29 -4.22
C ALA A 92 0.46 -11.99 -2.81
N LYS A 93 1.53 -12.69 -2.40
CA LYS A 93 2.20 -12.48 -1.12
C LYS A 93 2.84 -11.09 -1.01
N MET A 94 3.36 -10.58 -2.13
CA MET A 94 4.01 -9.27 -2.17
C MET A 94 2.96 -8.13 -2.26
N GLY A 95 1.89 -8.31 -3.01
CA GLY A 95 0.74 -7.39 -3.00
C GLY A 95 0.12 -7.23 -1.61
N ASP A 96 0.08 -8.31 -0.83
CA ASP A 96 -0.34 -8.27 0.58
C ASP A 96 0.61 -7.41 1.43
N LYS A 97 1.93 -7.52 1.25
CA LYS A 97 2.91 -6.69 1.98
C LYS A 97 2.67 -5.20 1.75
N VAL A 98 2.42 -4.78 0.51
CA VAL A 98 2.10 -3.36 0.20
C VAL A 98 0.81 -2.91 0.87
N ARG A 99 -0.26 -3.71 0.78
CA ARG A 99 -1.55 -3.39 1.41
C ARG A 99 -1.42 -3.29 2.92
N HIS A 100 -0.75 -4.23 3.56
CA HIS A 100 -0.51 -4.20 5.01
C HIS A 100 0.35 -3.00 5.43
N ALA A 101 1.42 -2.70 4.70
CA ALA A 101 2.22 -1.52 4.96
C ALA A 101 1.37 -0.25 4.87
N ARG A 102 0.56 -0.11 3.80
CA ARG A 102 -0.33 1.05 3.60
C ARG A 102 -1.41 1.18 4.68
N SER A 103 -2.06 0.10 5.09
CA SER A 103 -3.10 0.12 6.12
C SER A 103 -2.57 0.48 7.51
N ASN A 104 -1.27 0.33 7.75
CA ASN A 104 -0.63 0.52 9.05
C ASN A 104 0.08 1.88 9.22
N PHE A 105 0.03 2.80 8.24
CA PHE A 105 0.73 4.10 8.33
C PHE A 105 0.37 4.89 9.59
N GLY A 106 -0.92 5.03 9.90
CA GLY A 106 -1.38 5.78 11.07
C GLY A 106 -0.88 5.21 12.40
N VAL A 107 -0.59 3.91 12.45
CA VAL A 107 -0.05 3.26 13.65
C VAL A 107 1.45 3.53 13.80
N MET A 108 2.19 3.56 12.69
CA MET A 108 3.63 3.80 12.68
C MET A 108 3.99 5.20 13.18
N THR A 109 3.14 6.19 12.91
CA THR A 109 3.35 7.57 13.38
C THR A 109 3.28 7.70 14.90
N GLN A 110 2.71 6.72 15.59
CA GLN A 110 2.58 6.71 17.05
C GLN A 110 3.81 6.13 17.78
N ILE A 111 4.68 5.38 17.09
CA ILE A 111 5.84 4.70 17.72
C ILE A 111 6.75 5.65 18.50
N PRO A 112 7.19 6.81 17.95
CA PRO A 112 8.03 7.73 18.69
C PRO A 112 7.38 8.25 19.97
N TRP A 113 6.06 8.44 19.95
CA TRP A 113 5.29 8.91 21.12
C TRP A 113 5.16 7.83 22.18
N THR A 114 4.94 6.59 21.77
CA THR A 114 4.82 5.44 22.70
C THR A 114 6.10 5.27 23.53
N VAL A 115 7.27 5.52 22.96
CA VAL A 115 8.54 5.51 23.71
C VAL A 115 8.57 6.59 24.80
N PHE A 116 8.13 7.81 24.47
CA PHE A 116 8.03 8.89 25.47
C PHE A 116 6.98 8.58 26.55
N ASP A 117 5.87 7.97 26.16
CA ASP A 117 4.80 7.59 27.09
C ASP A 117 5.28 6.47 28.05
N ILE A 118 6.07 5.50 27.57
CA ILE A 118 6.72 4.47 28.39
C ILE A 118 7.66 5.13 29.40
N LEU A 119 8.53 6.04 28.96
CA LEU A 119 9.44 6.75 29.84
C LEU A 119 8.69 7.58 30.90
N SER A 120 7.64 8.30 30.47
CA SER A 120 6.79 9.07 31.36
C SER A 120 6.10 8.20 32.40
N ALA A 121 5.48 7.10 32.00
CA ALA A 121 4.82 6.17 32.89
C ALA A 121 5.81 5.53 33.90
N LEU A 122 7.01 5.18 33.43
CA LEU A 122 8.07 4.62 34.28
C LEU A 122 8.53 5.62 35.35
N ILE A 123 8.84 6.87 34.95
CA ILE A 123 9.25 7.93 35.88
C ILE A 123 8.15 8.21 36.91
N ASN A 124 6.89 8.30 36.44
CA ASN A 124 5.73 8.49 37.31
C ASN A 124 5.54 7.35 38.29
N ALA A 125 5.68 6.09 37.84
CA ALA A 125 5.55 4.93 38.68
C ALA A 125 6.65 4.90 39.78
N ILE A 126 7.90 5.19 39.39
CA ILE A 126 9.03 5.24 40.36
C ILE A 126 8.83 6.38 41.39
N ALA A 127 8.48 7.58 40.93
CA ALA A 127 8.25 8.71 41.82
C ALA A 127 7.11 8.44 42.82
N THR A 128 6.00 7.90 42.32
CA THR A 128 4.85 7.54 43.16
C THR A 128 5.21 6.41 44.15
N LEU A 129 5.99 5.41 43.72
CA LEU A 129 6.45 4.32 44.55
C LEU A 129 7.31 4.83 45.73
N ILE A 130 8.27 5.73 45.43
CA ILE A 130 9.11 6.35 46.48
C ILE A 130 8.24 7.04 47.52
N ILE A 131 7.24 7.80 47.10
CA ILE A 131 6.31 8.50 48.00
C ILE A 131 5.53 7.50 48.89
N VAL A 132 5.00 6.42 48.31
CA VAL A 132 4.28 5.38 49.04
C VAL A 132 5.22 4.67 50.02
N CYS A 133 6.46 4.40 49.65
CA CYS A 133 7.46 3.79 50.51
C CYS A 133 7.89 4.69 51.69
N VAL A 134 7.92 6.00 51.50
CA VAL A 134 8.19 6.98 52.58
C VAL A 134 7.09 6.97 53.64
N TYR A 135 5.82 6.77 53.22
CA TYR A 135 4.74 6.61 54.19
C TYR A 135 4.86 5.31 55.00
N LYS A 136 4.83 4.17 54.29
CA LYS A 136 5.07 2.83 54.87
C LYS A 136 5.74 1.94 53.83
N TRP A 137 7.01 1.63 53.98
CA TRP A 137 7.83 0.94 53.00
C TRP A 137 7.22 -0.42 52.54
N TRP A 138 6.60 -1.15 53.43
CA TRP A 138 6.00 -2.46 53.14
C TRP A 138 4.76 -2.35 52.24
N LEU A 139 4.00 -1.21 52.27
CA LEU A 139 2.86 -0.97 51.37
C LEU A 139 3.30 -0.80 49.91
N GLY A 140 4.42 -0.12 49.72
CA GLY A 140 4.97 0.02 48.36
C GLY A 140 5.38 -1.34 47.78
N PHE A 141 6.06 -2.17 48.53
CA PHE A 141 6.42 -3.50 48.08
C PHE A 141 5.20 -4.41 47.85
N LEU A 142 4.21 -4.34 48.70
CA LEU A 142 2.96 -5.11 48.56
C LEU A 142 2.22 -4.72 47.27
N THR A 143 2.07 -3.41 46.98
CA THR A 143 1.43 -2.95 45.76
C THR A 143 2.14 -3.44 44.52
N ILE A 144 3.46 -3.39 44.46
CA ILE A 144 4.23 -3.95 43.35
C ILE A 144 4.02 -5.45 43.22
N ALA A 145 4.12 -6.21 44.35
CA ALA A 145 3.94 -7.65 44.31
C ALA A 145 2.57 -8.08 43.77
N LEU A 146 1.52 -7.30 44.05
CA LEU A 146 0.16 -7.54 43.52
C LEU A 146 -0.01 -7.13 42.03
N LEU A 147 0.85 -6.24 41.54
CA LEU A 147 0.85 -5.86 40.10
C LEU A 147 1.59 -6.87 39.21
N ILE A 148 2.53 -7.67 39.77
CA ILE A 148 3.28 -8.65 38.98
C ILE A 148 2.38 -9.64 38.21
N PRO A 149 1.36 -10.28 38.81
CA PRO A 149 0.46 -11.19 38.10
C PRO A 149 -0.24 -10.52 36.89
N PHE A 150 -0.64 -9.26 37.05
CA PHE A 150 -1.22 -8.48 35.98
C PHE A 150 -0.25 -8.27 34.81
N MET A 151 1.00 -7.88 35.12
CA MET A 151 2.04 -7.65 34.12
C MET A 151 2.38 -8.93 33.34
N LEU A 152 2.58 -10.04 34.03
CA LEU A 152 2.92 -11.33 33.42
C LEU A 152 1.78 -11.88 32.57
N TYR A 153 0.54 -11.75 33.04
CA TYR A 153 -0.62 -12.21 32.30
C TYR A 153 -0.86 -11.39 31.03
N ASN A 154 -0.79 -10.05 31.11
CA ASN A 154 -0.94 -9.18 29.97
C ASN A 154 0.14 -9.43 28.89
N LYS A 155 1.40 -9.60 29.29
CA LYS A 155 2.48 -9.95 28.38
C LYS A 155 2.15 -11.23 27.61
N LYS A 156 1.82 -12.29 28.30
CA LYS A 156 1.48 -13.58 27.70
C LYS A 156 0.25 -13.50 26.78
N HIS A 157 -0.75 -12.74 27.18
CA HIS A 157 -1.95 -12.52 26.35
C HIS A 157 -1.63 -11.77 25.05
N THR A 158 -0.78 -10.72 25.13
CA THR A 158 -0.37 -9.96 23.94
C THR A 158 0.42 -10.82 22.96
N GLU A 159 1.36 -11.64 23.45
CA GLU A 159 2.12 -12.58 22.62
C GLU A 159 1.18 -13.58 21.93
N HIS A 160 0.26 -14.18 22.66
CA HIS A 160 -0.73 -15.12 22.12
C HIS A 160 -1.65 -14.47 21.09
N LYS A 161 -2.09 -13.23 21.32
CA LYS A 161 -2.92 -12.48 20.37
C LYS A 161 -2.19 -12.21 19.04
N LEU A 162 -0.91 -11.87 19.10
CA LEU A 162 -0.08 -11.69 17.90
C LEU A 162 0.08 -12.99 17.09
N GLU A 163 0.23 -14.13 17.76
CA GLU A 163 0.26 -15.43 17.09
C GLU A 163 -1.08 -15.75 16.41
N MET A 164 -2.18 -15.55 17.11
CA MET A 164 -3.53 -15.73 16.55
C MET A 164 -3.78 -14.82 15.33
N GLU A 165 -3.38 -13.55 15.36
CA GLU A 165 -3.51 -12.63 14.23
C GLU A 165 -2.78 -13.17 12.99
N LYS A 166 -1.58 -13.73 13.15
CA LYS A 166 -0.82 -14.37 12.06
C LYS A 166 -1.54 -15.60 11.48
N GLU A 167 -2.11 -16.44 12.33
CA GLU A 167 -2.87 -17.62 11.87
C GLU A 167 -4.16 -17.23 11.14
N GLN A 168 -4.80 -16.14 11.56
CA GLN A 168 -6.05 -15.64 11.00
C GLN A 168 -5.89 -14.85 9.68
N LEU A 169 -4.67 -14.55 9.23
CA LEU A 169 -4.40 -13.75 8.02
C LEU A 169 -5.17 -14.26 6.77
N ARG A 170 -5.25 -15.58 6.58
CA ARG A 170 -5.96 -16.17 5.45
C ARG A 170 -7.47 -15.97 5.53
N ASP A 171 -8.05 -16.12 6.71
CA ASP A 171 -9.49 -15.98 6.91
C ASP A 171 -9.89 -14.49 6.86
N ASN A 172 -9.06 -13.58 7.37
CA ASN A 172 -9.24 -12.13 7.22
C ASN A 172 -9.26 -11.71 5.74
N ARG A 173 -8.35 -12.24 4.91
CA ARG A 173 -8.35 -11.98 3.45
C ARG A 173 -9.63 -12.45 2.77
N LYS A 174 -10.22 -13.57 3.19
CA LYS A 174 -11.51 -14.01 2.63
C LYS A 174 -12.64 -13.05 2.98
N ILE A 175 -12.66 -12.54 4.21
CA ILE A 175 -13.67 -11.57 4.66
C ILE A 175 -13.54 -10.29 3.85
N GLU A 176 -12.33 -9.77 3.70
CA GLU A 176 -12.02 -8.60 2.89
C GLU A 176 -12.47 -8.79 1.44
N TYR A 177 -12.04 -9.88 0.80
CA TYR A 177 -12.44 -10.21 -0.57
C TYR A 177 -13.95 -10.28 -0.77
N TYR A 178 -14.68 -10.98 0.11
CA TYR A 178 -16.13 -11.08 -0.01
C TYR A 178 -16.84 -9.74 0.23
N GLY A 179 -16.24 -8.85 1.03
CA GLY A 179 -16.72 -7.48 1.21
C GLY A 179 -16.46 -6.62 -0.03
N ASP A 180 -15.25 -6.63 -0.55
CA ASP A 180 -14.81 -5.80 -1.67
C ASP A 180 -15.57 -6.10 -2.97
N VAL A 181 -16.04 -7.35 -3.14
CA VAL A 181 -16.90 -7.74 -4.28
C VAL A 181 -18.10 -6.80 -4.43
N PHE A 182 -18.67 -6.28 -3.32
CA PHE A 182 -19.83 -5.37 -3.36
C PHE A 182 -19.49 -3.92 -3.72
N PHE A 183 -18.22 -3.54 -3.63
CA PHE A 183 -17.75 -2.18 -3.89
C PHE A 183 -16.98 -2.05 -5.21
N ASN A 184 -16.82 -3.16 -5.95
CA ASN A 184 -16.21 -3.16 -7.27
C ASN A 184 -17.27 -2.98 -8.36
N ASN A 185 -17.23 -1.86 -9.09
CA ASN A 185 -18.19 -1.53 -10.13
C ASN A 185 -18.24 -2.58 -11.26
N ASP A 186 -17.11 -3.14 -11.64
CA ASP A 186 -17.04 -4.11 -12.75
C ASP A 186 -17.80 -5.40 -12.44
N ILE A 187 -17.82 -5.79 -11.16
CA ILE A 187 -18.49 -7.02 -10.70
C ILE A 187 -20.00 -6.79 -10.48
N GLN A 188 -20.44 -5.54 -10.26
CA GLN A 188 -21.84 -5.24 -9.91
C GLN A 188 -22.84 -5.66 -10.98
N PHE A 189 -22.48 -5.56 -12.25
CA PHE A 189 -23.35 -6.04 -13.34
C PHE A 189 -23.63 -7.54 -13.24
N GLU A 190 -22.62 -8.33 -12.94
CA GLU A 190 -22.75 -9.80 -12.81
C GLU A 190 -23.54 -10.19 -11.56
N ILE A 191 -23.27 -9.51 -10.42
CA ILE A 191 -24.01 -9.73 -9.18
C ILE A 191 -25.50 -9.48 -9.38
N LYS A 192 -25.86 -8.37 -10.05
CA LYS A 192 -27.26 -8.00 -10.27
C LYS A 192 -27.91 -8.92 -11.32
N LEU A 193 -27.21 -9.20 -12.43
CA LEU A 193 -27.74 -10.06 -13.50
C LEU A 193 -28.05 -11.47 -12.99
N ASN A 194 -27.15 -12.05 -12.22
CA ASN A 194 -27.26 -13.43 -11.74
C ASN A 194 -27.93 -13.54 -10.35
N ASN A 195 -28.28 -12.39 -9.73
CA ASN A 195 -28.86 -12.32 -8.38
C ASN A 195 -28.05 -13.09 -7.30
N ILE A 196 -26.71 -13.03 -7.40
CA ILE A 196 -25.79 -13.78 -6.53
C ILE A 196 -25.32 -13.01 -5.28
N GLY A 197 -25.92 -11.85 -5.00
CA GLY A 197 -25.56 -11.04 -3.85
C GLY A 197 -25.70 -11.77 -2.51
N SER A 198 -26.79 -12.54 -2.32
CA SER A 198 -27.00 -13.34 -1.12
C SER A 198 -25.91 -14.38 -0.88
N TYR A 199 -25.41 -15.01 -1.94
CA TYR A 199 -24.30 -15.97 -1.84
C TYR A 199 -23.03 -15.37 -1.23
N PHE A 200 -22.60 -14.19 -1.71
CA PHE A 200 -21.44 -13.52 -1.17
C PHE A 200 -21.66 -13.02 0.26
N ILE A 201 -22.85 -12.51 0.58
CA ILE A 201 -23.24 -12.12 1.94
C ILE A 201 -23.16 -13.33 2.89
N ASP A 202 -23.63 -14.48 2.49
CA ASP A 202 -23.60 -15.69 3.32
C ASP A 202 -22.15 -16.20 3.50
N LYS A 203 -21.31 -16.14 2.46
CA LYS A 203 -19.86 -16.44 2.56
C LYS A 203 -19.13 -15.49 3.49
N TYR A 204 -19.44 -14.20 3.41
CA TYR A 204 -18.92 -13.19 4.33
C TYR A 204 -19.31 -13.51 5.78
N LYS A 205 -20.62 -13.77 6.02
CA LYS A 205 -21.12 -14.11 7.35
C LYS A 205 -20.47 -15.39 7.91
N GLU A 206 -20.33 -16.43 7.09
CA GLU A 206 -19.69 -17.69 7.49
C GLU A 206 -18.24 -17.45 7.95
N ALA A 207 -17.45 -16.76 7.13
CA ALA A 207 -16.06 -16.45 7.44
C ALA A 207 -15.95 -15.55 8.68
N TRP A 208 -16.77 -14.50 8.78
CA TRP A 208 -16.79 -13.58 9.91
C TRP A 208 -17.20 -14.27 11.20
N GLN A 209 -18.26 -15.10 11.18
CA GLN A 209 -18.72 -15.83 12.37
C GLN A 209 -17.69 -16.82 12.91
N LYS A 210 -16.90 -17.45 12.02
CA LYS A 210 -15.81 -18.34 12.41
C LYS A 210 -14.77 -17.56 13.25
N LEU A 211 -14.26 -16.44 12.73
CA LEU A 211 -13.29 -15.60 13.42
C LEU A 211 -13.88 -14.98 14.70
N TYR A 212 -15.10 -14.48 14.62
CA TYR A 212 -15.80 -13.92 15.77
C TYR A 212 -15.90 -14.91 16.95
N LYS A 213 -16.23 -16.19 16.69
CA LYS A 213 -16.30 -17.21 17.74
C LYS A 213 -14.95 -17.44 18.43
N ILE A 214 -13.87 -17.51 17.63
CA ILE A 214 -12.51 -17.70 18.14
C ILE A 214 -12.13 -16.51 19.02
N ASN A 215 -12.21 -15.30 18.48
CA ASN A 215 -11.85 -14.07 19.15
C ASN A 215 -12.70 -13.83 20.42
N LYS A 216 -14.03 -14.04 20.33
CA LYS A 216 -14.92 -13.93 21.49
C LYS A 216 -14.53 -14.88 22.62
N THR A 217 -14.14 -16.10 22.30
CA THR A 217 -13.75 -17.08 23.34
C THR A 217 -12.49 -16.61 24.06
N GLU A 218 -11.50 -16.12 23.33
CA GLU A 218 -10.26 -15.60 23.93
C GLU A 218 -10.50 -14.29 24.69
N ASP A 219 -11.30 -13.36 24.16
CA ASP A 219 -11.66 -12.12 24.83
C ASP A 219 -12.41 -12.38 26.15
N VAL A 220 -13.33 -13.36 26.19
CA VAL A 220 -14.03 -13.75 27.43
C VAL A 220 -13.07 -14.31 28.46
N LYS A 221 -12.17 -15.23 28.05
CA LYS A 221 -11.14 -15.77 28.97
C LYS A 221 -10.26 -14.66 29.53
N TYR A 222 -9.77 -13.78 28.65
CA TYR A 222 -8.95 -12.65 29.05
C TYR A 222 -9.67 -11.76 30.04
N ASN A 223 -10.90 -11.36 29.75
CA ASN A 223 -11.67 -10.47 30.61
C ASN A 223 -11.98 -11.08 31.98
N ILE A 224 -12.30 -12.39 32.05
CA ILE A 224 -12.53 -13.08 33.35
C ILE A 224 -11.25 -13.05 34.17
N ILE A 225 -10.12 -13.47 33.60
CA ILE A 225 -8.83 -13.54 34.37
C ILE A 225 -8.39 -12.11 34.76
N ASN A 226 -8.49 -11.17 33.86
CA ASN A 226 -8.14 -9.75 34.12
C ASN A 226 -9.01 -9.17 35.23
N THR A 227 -10.32 -9.47 35.25
CA THR A 227 -11.22 -9.05 36.32
C THR A 227 -10.81 -9.66 37.68
N LEU A 228 -10.47 -10.92 37.71
CA LEU A 228 -9.98 -11.55 38.96
C LEU A 228 -8.68 -10.89 39.48
N ILE A 229 -7.74 -10.61 38.58
CA ILE A 229 -6.50 -9.89 38.92
C ILE A 229 -6.82 -8.47 39.41
N MET A 230 -7.78 -7.77 38.76
CA MET A 230 -8.21 -6.44 39.23
C MET A 230 -8.84 -6.44 40.61
N ILE A 231 -9.64 -7.44 40.95
CA ILE A 231 -10.18 -7.60 42.33
C ILE A 231 -9.05 -7.69 43.34
N ILE A 232 -8.00 -8.47 43.04
CA ILE A 232 -6.82 -8.58 43.91
C ILE A 232 -6.12 -7.22 44.07
N ASN A 233 -5.97 -6.49 42.97
CA ASN A 233 -5.34 -5.15 43.01
C ASN A 233 -6.16 -4.13 43.80
N VAL A 234 -7.50 -4.15 43.69
CA VAL A 234 -8.38 -3.30 44.52
C VAL A 234 -8.27 -3.62 46.00
N SER A 235 -8.00 -4.88 46.36
CA SER A 235 -7.75 -5.28 47.77
C SER A 235 -6.57 -4.54 48.39
N SER A 236 -5.56 -4.15 47.61
CA SER A 236 -4.44 -3.32 48.08
C SER A 236 -4.88 -1.91 48.48
N GLU A 237 -5.79 -1.29 47.71
CA GLU A 237 -6.33 0.03 48.05
C GLU A 237 -7.17 -0.03 49.34
N PHE A 238 -7.98 -1.08 49.48
CA PHE A 238 -8.78 -1.27 50.67
C PHE A 238 -7.88 -1.48 51.91
N LEU A 239 -6.78 -2.19 51.76
CA LEU A 239 -5.82 -2.37 52.85
C LEU A 239 -5.16 -1.04 53.26
N VAL A 240 -4.74 -0.22 52.24
CA VAL A 240 -4.19 1.11 52.49
C VAL A 240 -5.20 2.02 53.15
N LEU A 241 -6.46 1.95 52.71
CA LEU A 241 -7.57 2.69 53.35
C LEU A 241 -7.68 2.30 54.81
N THR A 242 -7.75 1.00 55.12
CA THR A 242 -7.88 0.51 56.50
C THR A 242 -6.73 0.96 57.38
N VAL A 243 -5.49 0.82 56.90
CA VAL A 243 -4.29 1.24 57.64
C VAL A 243 -4.31 2.75 57.87
N SER A 244 -4.61 3.54 56.85
CA SER A 244 -4.65 5.02 56.96
C SER A 244 -5.78 5.50 57.86
N VAL A 245 -6.95 4.83 57.87
CA VAL A 245 -8.04 5.13 58.80
C VAL A 245 -7.66 4.86 60.24
N LEU A 246 -6.97 3.72 60.52
CA LEU A 246 -6.46 3.41 61.87
C LEU A 246 -5.41 4.46 62.31
N ASP A 247 -4.53 4.90 61.44
CA ASP A 247 -3.54 5.94 61.74
C ASP A 247 -4.24 7.30 62.02
N VAL A 248 -5.35 7.62 61.35
CA VAL A 248 -6.17 8.84 61.67
C VAL A 248 -6.85 8.74 63.01
N ILE A 249 -7.48 7.58 63.32
CA ILE A 249 -8.12 7.35 64.60
C ILE A 249 -7.14 7.47 65.78
N ASN A 250 -5.89 7.01 65.56
CA ASN A 250 -4.81 7.14 66.53
C ASN A 250 -4.13 8.51 66.58
N ASN A 251 -4.63 9.47 65.79
CA ASN A 251 -4.04 10.82 65.63
C ASN A 251 -2.59 10.86 65.12
N TYR A 252 -2.14 9.84 64.38
CA TYR A 252 -0.81 9.84 63.77
C TYR A 252 -0.76 10.65 62.50
N ILE A 253 -1.86 10.73 61.76
CA ILE A 253 -1.99 11.49 60.49
C ILE A 253 -3.31 12.22 60.44
N GLY A 254 -3.40 13.27 59.59
CA GLY A 254 -4.63 14.02 59.34
C GLY A 254 -5.53 13.38 58.26
N ILE A 255 -6.74 13.90 58.13
CA ILE A 255 -7.70 13.44 57.10
C ILE A 255 -7.15 13.68 55.68
N GLY A 256 -6.43 14.79 55.46
CA GLY A 256 -5.77 15.08 54.19
C GLY A 256 -4.68 14.07 53.85
N ASP A 257 -3.94 13.55 54.87
CA ASP A 257 -2.93 12.51 54.69
C ASP A 257 -3.55 11.16 54.26
N LEU A 258 -4.71 10.83 54.83
CA LEU A 258 -5.48 9.64 54.42
C LEU A 258 -5.80 9.71 52.92
N GLN A 259 -6.42 10.82 52.46
CA GLN A 259 -6.75 11.02 51.08
C GLN A 259 -5.51 11.03 50.17
N TYR A 260 -4.39 11.63 50.62
CA TYR A 260 -3.12 11.65 49.93
C TYR A 260 -2.58 10.21 49.71
N ASN A 261 -2.55 9.39 50.74
CA ASN A 261 -2.07 8.01 50.68
C ASN A 261 -2.91 7.15 49.72
N LEU A 262 -4.22 7.26 49.79
CA LEU A 262 -5.13 6.57 48.86
C LEU A 262 -4.89 6.99 47.42
N SER A 263 -4.76 8.30 47.17
CA SER A 263 -4.52 8.85 45.83
C SER A 263 -3.18 8.37 45.28
N MET A 264 -2.13 8.25 46.12
CA MET A 264 -0.80 7.78 45.69
C MET A 264 -0.80 6.30 45.34
N VAL A 265 -1.49 5.42 46.08
CA VAL A 265 -1.58 4.01 45.75
C VAL A 265 -2.43 3.79 44.48
N SER A 266 -3.56 4.48 44.35
CA SER A 266 -4.39 4.44 43.15
C SER A 266 -3.60 4.92 41.93
N ARG A 267 -2.81 6.01 42.07
CA ARG A 267 -1.94 6.52 41.04
C ARG A 267 -0.83 5.53 40.66
N LEU A 268 -0.19 4.87 41.63
CA LEU A 268 0.83 3.85 41.37
C LEU A 268 0.25 2.71 40.51
N ARG A 269 -0.95 2.25 40.82
CA ARG A 269 -1.65 1.23 40.06
C ARG A 269 -1.96 1.70 38.64
N SER A 270 -2.54 2.90 38.47
CA SER A 270 -2.86 3.41 37.13
C SER A 270 -1.61 3.61 36.27
N GLN A 271 -0.51 4.09 36.87
CA GLN A 271 0.75 4.24 36.14
C GLN A 271 1.35 2.88 35.72
N ALA A 272 1.24 1.85 36.55
CA ALA A 272 1.66 0.51 36.17
C ALA A 272 0.81 -0.09 35.04
N GLN A 273 -0.50 0.15 35.03
CA GLN A 273 -1.40 -0.25 33.94
C GLN A 273 -1.07 0.51 32.65
N GLU A 274 -0.86 1.82 32.73
CA GLU A 274 -0.47 2.67 31.61
C GLU A 274 0.87 2.22 31.00
N LEU A 275 1.86 1.93 31.84
CA LEU A 275 3.15 1.40 31.40
C LEU A 275 2.99 0.10 30.61
N MET A 276 2.17 -0.84 31.10
CA MET A 276 1.90 -2.10 30.39
C MET A 276 1.17 -1.89 29.07
N ASN A 277 0.16 -1.01 29.05
CA ASN A 277 -0.56 -0.69 27.81
C ASN A 277 0.37 -0.07 26.75
N ASN A 278 1.26 0.84 27.19
CA ASN A 278 2.23 1.47 26.30
C ASN A 278 3.27 0.47 25.79
N ILE A 279 3.75 -0.46 26.65
CA ILE A 279 4.64 -1.55 26.22
C ILE A 279 3.94 -2.46 25.20
N ASN A 280 2.70 -2.86 25.44
CA ASN A 280 1.93 -3.68 24.52
C ASN A 280 1.69 -2.98 23.18
N SER A 281 1.34 -1.69 23.21
CA SER A 281 1.21 -0.86 22.00
C SER A 281 2.54 -0.77 21.24
N PHE A 282 3.65 -0.60 21.95
CA PHE A 282 4.98 -0.56 21.35
C PHE A 282 5.32 -1.88 20.66
N LEU A 283 5.08 -3.02 21.31
CA LEU A 283 5.34 -4.35 20.72
C LEU A 283 4.49 -4.60 19.48
N ASN A 284 3.19 -4.27 19.52
CA ASN A 284 2.30 -4.39 18.38
C ASN A 284 2.73 -3.49 17.21
N ASN A 285 3.07 -2.23 17.51
CA ASN A 285 3.51 -1.26 16.50
C ASN A 285 4.88 -1.63 15.93
N ASN A 286 5.79 -2.19 16.75
CA ASN A 286 7.11 -2.62 16.30
C ASN A 286 7.04 -3.78 15.28
N THR A 287 6.11 -4.71 15.43
CA THR A 287 5.90 -5.78 14.44
C THR A 287 5.55 -5.17 13.07
N ARG A 288 4.68 -4.17 13.05
CA ARG A 288 4.30 -3.47 11.81
C ARG A 288 5.44 -2.63 11.21
N LEU A 289 6.30 -2.08 12.06
CA LEU A 289 7.52 -1.38 11.60
C LEU A 289 8.49 -2.35 10.93
N ILE A 290 8.67 -3.55 11.47
CA ILE A 290 9.50 -4.60 10.86
C ILE A 290 8.95 -4.99 9.48
N GLU A 291 7.64 -5.17 9.32
CA GLU A 291 7.01 -5.44 8.02
C GLU A 291 7.27 -4.32 7.00
N LEU A 292 7.21 -3.06 7.43
CA LEU A 292 7.56 -1.92 6.58
C LEU A 292 9.04 -1.94 6.21
N GLN A 293 9.92 -2.19 7.18
CA GLN A 293 11.35 -2.27 6.92
C GLN A 293 11.68 -3.40 5.94
N GLU A 294 11.10 -4.58 6.13
CA GLU A 294 11.23 -5.69 5.19
C GLU A 294 10.80 -5.31 3.77
N PHE A 295 9.76 -4.48 3.63
CA PHE A 295 9.34 -3.96 2.32
C PHE A 295 10.35 -2.96 1.74
N ILE A 296 10.84 -2.02 2.55
CA ILE A 296 11.81 -1.01 2.12
C ILE A 296 13.15 -1.66 1.73
N ASP A 297 13.55 -2.72 2.42
CA ASP A 297 14.81 -3.44 2.20
C ASP A 297 14.78 -4.38 0.97
N ILE A 298 13.59 -4.60 0.35
CA ILE A 298 13.53 -5.36 -0.91
C ILE A 298 14.26 -4.57 -1.99
N GLU A 299 15.36 -5.10 -2.49
CA GLU A 299 16.04 -4.51 -3.64
C GLU A 299 15.50 -5.10 -4.95
N PRO A 300 15.19 -4.25 -5.95
CA PRO A 300 14.82 -4.74 -7.27
C PRO A 300 16.05 -5.40 -7.93
N GLU A 301 15.82 -6.47 -8.67
CA GLU A 301 16.90 -7.17 -9.41
C GLU A 301 16.95 -6.71 -10.88
N VAL A 302 15.79 -6.61 -11.51
CA VAL A 302 15.63 -6.24 -12.92
C VAL A 302 15.77 -4.73 -13.13
N GLU A 303 15.23 -3.92 -12.22
CA GLU A 303 15.37 -2.46 -12.26
C GLU A 303 16.79 -1.96 -11.92
N LYS A 304 17.73 -2.85 -11.58
CA LYS A 304 19.16 -2.51 -11.55
C LYS A 304 19.62 -2.19 -12.96
N SER A 305 19.78 -0.92 -13.21
CA SER A 305 20.08 -0.35 -14.51
C SER A 305 21.55 -0.52 -14.85
N GLY A 306 21.86 -0.89 -16.12
CA GLY A 306 23.17 -0.67 -16.69
C GLY A 306 23.43 0.82 -16.95
N THR A 307 24.54 1.13 -17.61
CA THR A 307 24.96 2.52 -17.87
C THR A 307 24.94 2.91 -19.35
N LEU A 308 24.84 1.91 -20.24
CA LEU A 308 24.83 2.15 -21.68
C LEU A 308 23.50 2.72 -22.14
N LYS A 309 23.54 3.54 -23.17
CA LYS A 309 22.33 4.02 -23.86
C LYS A 309 22.21 3.28 -25.19
N PRO A 310 20.99 2.82 -25.56
CA PRO A 310 20.75 2.19 -26.84
C PRO A 310 20.91 3.21 -27.97
N SER A 311 21.17 2.73 -29.19
CA SER A 311 21.06 3.53 -30.40
C SER A 311 19.59 3.94 -30.63
N ASN A 312 19.34 4.87 -31.55
CA ASN A 312 17.97 5.35 -31.81
C ASN A 312 17.06 4.23 -32.33
N ASN A 313 17.58 3.34 -33.18
CA ASN A 313 16.81 2.19 -33.70
C ASN A 313 17.66 0.92 -33.61
N PRO A 314 17.80 0.33 -32.40
CA PRO A 314 18.72 -0.77 -32.18
C PRO A 314 18.22 -2.07 -32.82
N LYS A 315 19.15 -2.88 -33.33
CA LYS A 315 18.89 -4.28 -33.64
C LYS A 315 18.57 -5.05 -32.35
N ILE A 316 17.48 -5.83 -32.34
CA ILE A 316 17.07 -6.64 -31.19
C ILE A 316 17.29 -8.12 -31.52
N GLU A 317 18.03 -8.83 -30.66
CA GLU A 317 18.34 -10.24 -30.86
C GLU A 317 17.94 -11.07 -29.62
N PHE A 318 17.06 -12.04 -29.82
CA PHE A 318 16.77 -13.08 -28.85
C PHE A 318 17.67 -14.28 -29.12
N CYS A 319 18.48 -14.66 -28.13
CA CYS A 319 19.46 -15.74 -28.24
C CYS A 319 19.12 -16.86 -27.25
N ASN A 320 18.51 -17.94 -27.73
CA ASN A 320 18.13 -19.13 -26.96
C ASN A 320 17.35 -18.81 -25.67
N VAL A 321 16.40 -17.88 -25.75
CA VAL A 321 15.67 -17.35 -24.61
C VAL A 321 14.64 -18.35 -24.11
N SER A 322 14.81 -18.79 -22.84
CA SER A 322 13.80 -19.55 -22.09
C SER A 322 13.30 -18.73 -20.89
N PHE A 323 11.98 -18.69 -20.70
CA PHE A 323 11.37 -17.88 -19.66
C PHE A 323 10.09 -18.51 -19.09
N ARG A 324 9.91 -18.38 -17.78
CA ARG A 324 8.66 -18.60 -17.05
C ARG A 324 8.41 -17.45 -16.07
N TYR A 325 7.13 -17.18 -15.81
CA TYR A 325 6.77 -16.19 -14.78
C TYR A 325 7.12 -16.68 -13.37
N PRO A 326 7.42 -15.76 -12.44
CA PRO A 326 7.63 -16.12 -11.04
C PRO A 326 6.49 -16.99 -10.50
N ASN A 327 6.84 -18.07 -9.82
CA ASN A 327 5.89 -19.07 -9.29
C ASN A 327 5.10 -19.89 -10.34
N ALA A 328 5.38 -19.75 -11.62
CA ALA A 328 4.83 -20.63 -12.65
C ALA A 328 5.65 -21.92 -12.76
N GLY A 329 4.96 -23.08 -12.82
CA GLY A 329 5.64 -24.37 -12.93
C GLY A 329 6.14 -24.72 -14.34
N GLN A 330 5.74 -23.96 -15.38
CA GLN A 330 6.02 -24.27 -16.77
C GLN A 330 6.67 -23.10 -17.50
N TYR A 331 7.59 -23.39 -18.40
CA TYR A 331 8.14 -22.41 -19.31
C TYR A 331 7.10 -21.93 -20.31
N ILE A 332 7.01 -20.60 -20.47
CA ILE A 332 6.16 -19.92 -21.46
C ILE A 332 6.92 -19.78 -22.77
N LEU A 333 8.23 -19.45 -22.69
CA LEU A 333 9.14 -19.44 -23.84
C LEU A 333 10.23 -20.50 -23.62
N LYS A 334 10.62 -21.17 -24.68
CA LYS A 334 11.61 -22.27 -24.68
C LYS A 334 12.52 -22.11 -25.88
N ASP A 335 13.79 -21.86 -25.63
CA ASP A 335 14.83 -21.76 -26.66
C ASP A 335 14.42 -20.84 -27.85
N CYS A 336 13.81 -19.69 -27.53
CA CYS A 336 13.39 -18.74 -28.53
C CYS A 336 14.56 -17.96 -29.08
N SER A 337 14.78 -18.06 -30.41
CA SER A 337 15.84 -17.32 -31.11
C SER A 337 15.28 -16.66 -32.35
N PHE A 338 15.40 -15.34 -32.43
CA PHE A 338 15.04 -14.53 -33.59
C PHE A 338 15.72 -13.15 -33.52
N THR A 339 15.66 -12.43 -34.63
CA THR A 339 16.27 -11.09 -34.75
C THR A 339 15.26 -10.13 -35.35
N ILE A 340 15.25 -8.90 -34.87
CA ILE A 340 14.55 -7.76 -35.46
C ILE A 340 15.61 -6.78 -35.93
N GLU A 341 15.68 -6.55 -37.25
CA GLU A 341 16.62 -5.60 -37.82
C GLU A 341 16.09 -4.16 -37.67
N PRO A 342 16.97 -3.14 -37.69
CA PRO A 342 16.55 -1.74 -37.71
C PRO A 342 15.58 -1.46 -38.86
N HIS A 343 14.50 -0.72 -38.58
CA HIS A 343 13.43 -0.37 -39.52
C HIS A 343 12.59 -1.55 -40.04
N GLU A 344 12.74 -2.75 -39.45
CA GLU A 344 11.95 -3.93 -39.83
C GLU A 344 10.57 -3.93 -39.15
N LYS A 345 9.54 -4.29 -39.90
CA LYS A 345 8.15 -4.45 -39.43
C LYS A 345 7.88 -5.93 -39.18
N ILE A 346 7.63 -6.29 -37.92
CA ILE A 346 7.41 -7.67 -37.49
C ILE A 346 5.94 -7.92 -37.20
N GLY A 347 5.38 -8.98 -37.77
CA GLY A 347 4.11 -9.58 -37.37
C GLY A 347 4.33 -10.73 -36.40
N LEU A 348 3.76 -10.69 -35.20
CA LEU A 348 3.90 -11.73 -34.19
C LEU A 348 2.59 -12.51 -34.08
N ILE A 349 2.59 -13.79 -34.50
CA ILE A 349 1.41 -14.64 -34.64
C ILE A 349 1.54 -15.87 -33.77
N GLY A 350 0.41 -16.34 -33.24
CA GLY A 350 0.32 -17.58 -32.45
C GLY A 350 -1.01 -17.70 -31.72
N LEU A 351 -1.29 -18.87 -31.22
CA LEU A 351 -2.50 -19.11 -30.41
C LEU A 351 -2.45 -18.32 -29.09
N ASN A 352 -3.62 -18.23 -28.42
CA ASN A 352 -3.68 -17.61 -27.09
C ASN A 352 -2.78 -18.39 -26.12
N GLY A 353 -2.00 -17.69 -25.31
CA GLY A 353 -1.06 -18.31 -24.38
C GLY A 353 0.26 -18.80 -25.00
N ALA A 354 0.51 -18.60 -26.30
CA ALA A 354 1.74 -19.05 -26.96
C ALA A 354 3.01 -18.28 -26.52
N GLY A 355 2.87 -17.13 -25.81
CA GLY A 355 4.00 -16.33 -25.32
C GLY A 355 4.23 -15.00 -26.04
N LYS A 356 3.31 -14.54 -26.91
CA LYS A 356 3.43 -13.29 -27.68
C LYS A 356 3.67 -12.05 -26.78
N SER A 357 2.76 -11.79 -25.85
CA SER A 357 2.89 -10.65 -24.93
C SER A 357 4.07 -10.82 -23.95
N THR A 358 4.52 -12.06 -23.71
CA THR A 358 5.73 -12.34 -22.92
C THR A 358 6.99 -11.88 -23.63
N ILE A 359 7.11 -12.06 -24.96
CA ILE A 359 8.21 -11.53 -25.77
C ILE A 359 8.29 -10.01 -25.61
N ILE A 360 7.15 -9.30 -25.72
CA ILE A 360 7.10 -7.85 -25.56
C ILE A 360 7.56 -7.42 -24.15
N LYS A 361 7.08 -8.09 -23.11
CA LYS A 361 7.48 -7.80 -21.74
C LYS A 361 8.99 -8.00 -21.51
N LEU A 362 9.58 -9.00 -22.14
CA LEU A 362 11.03 -9.24 -22.10
C LEU A 362 11.80 -8.19 -22.92
N MET A 363 11.29 -7.72 -24.05
CA MET A 363 11.89 -6.61 -24.83
C MET A 363 12.00 -5.32 -24.01
N PHE A 364 11.01 -5.04 -23.14
CA PHE A 364 11.04 -3.89 -22.22
C PHE A 364 11.85 -4.13 -20.95
N ARG A 365 12.42 -5.32 -20.84
CA ARG A 365 13.09 -5.78 -19.62
C ARG A 365 12.22 -5.56 -18.38
N PHE A 366 10.93 -5.97 -18.44
CA PHE A 366 10.09 -6.12 -17.24
C PHE A 366 10.48 -7.38 -16.46
N TYR A 367 11.10 -8.31 -17.14
CA TYR A 367 11.67 -9.55 -16.60
C TYR A 367 12.99 -9.85 -17.32
N ASP A 368 13.89 -10.53 -16.66
CA ASP A 368 15.07 -11.13 -17.27
C ASP A 368 14.78 -12.60 -17.64
N PRO A 369 15.29 -13.13 -18.76
CA PRO A 369 15.16 -14.53 -19.10
C PRO A 369 15.91 -15.43 -18.10
N GLU A 370 15.41 -16.66 -17.87
CA GLU A 370 16.10 -17.66 -17.05
C GLU A 370 17.31 -18.26 -17.79
N GLU A 371 17.14 -18.50 -19.08
CA GLU A 371 18.21 -19.02 -19.95
C GLU A 371 18.30 -18.18 -21.22
N GLY A 372 19.50 -18.10 -21.78
CA GLY A 372 19.76 -17.26 -22.95
C GLY A 372 19.94 -15.79 -22.60
N CYS A 373 19.93 -14.94 -23.62
CA CYS A 373 20.03 -13.49 -23.44
C CYS A 373 19.28 -12.72 -24.55
N ILE A 374 18.96 -11.47 -24.25
CA ILE A 374 18.43 -10.52 -25.22
C ILE A 374 19.48 -9.45 -25.43
N LYS A 375 19.78 -9.12 -26.69
CA LYS A 375 20.81 -8.15 -27.04
C LYS A 375 20.23 -6.98 -27.81
N LEU A 376 20.80 -5.80 -27.58
CA LEU A 376 20.60 -4.59 -28.39
C LEU A 376 21.93 -4.28 -29.08
N ASP A 377 21.96 -4.26 -30.42
CA ASP A 377 23.18 -4.05 -31.21
C ASP A 377 24.35 -4.97 -30.80
N GLY A 378 24.06 -6.25 -30.46
CA GLY A 378 25.01 -7.24 -30.05
C GLY A 378 25.45 -7.19 -28.58
N VAL A 379 25.01 -6.18 -27.80
CA VAL A 379 25.30 -6.03 -26.36
C VAL A 379 24.11 -6.51 -25.53
N ASP A 380 24.37 -7.22 -24.42
CA ASP A 380 23.31 -7.71 -23.54
C ASP A 380 22.43 -6.56 -23.02
N LEU A 381 21.12 -6.75 -23.05
CA LEU A 381 20.12 -5.80 -22.58
C LEU A 381 20.35 -5.35 -21.13
N LYS A 382 20.98 -6.18 -20.31
CA LYS A 382 21.30 -5.90 -18.90
C LYS A 382 22.31 -4.78 -18.71
N GLU A 383 23.16 -4.53 -19.71
CA GLU A 383 24.21 -3.51 -19.66
C GLU A 383 23.66 -2.09 -19.93
N PHE A 384 22.42 -1.97 -20.41
CA PHE A 384 21.83 -0.71 -20.75
C PHE A 384 21.04 -0.07 -19.60
N ASP A 385 20.98 1.27 -19.61
CA ASP A 385 20.05 2.03 -18.78
C ASP A 385 18.61 1.65 -19.16
N ILE A 386 17.90 1.05 -18.23
CA ILE A 386 16.54 0.51 -18.44
C ILE A 386 15.53 1.59 -18.86
N TYR A 387 15.68 2.81 -18.34
CA TYR A 387 14.81 3.93 -18.70
C TYR A 387 15.10 4.42 -20.12
N ALA A 388 16.39 4.41 -20.51
CA ALA A 388 16.78 4.73 -21.88
C ALA A 388 16.27 3.66 -22.87
N VAL A 389 16.33 2.38 -22.50
CA VAL A 389 15.76 1.28 -23.31
C VAL A 389 14.24 1.47 -23.48
N ARG A 390 13.51 1.69 -22.39
CA ARG A 390 12.04 1.89 -22.45
C ARG A 390 11.64 3.14 -23.24
N LYS A 391 12.52 4.14 -23.35
CA LYS A 391 12.29 5.32 -24.20
C LYS A 391 12.28 4.99 -25.69
N VAL A 392 12.96 3.97 -26.14
CA VAL A 392 12.99 3.55 -27.54
C VAL A 392 11.62 3.09 -28.04
N PHE A 393 10.74 2.60 -27.14
CA PHE A 393 9.48 1.96 -27.49
C PHE A 393 8.26 2.87 -27.25
N GLY A 394 7.42 3.06 -28.24
CA GLY A 394 6.03 3.52 -28.12
C GLY A 394 5.11 2.30 -28.06
N VAL A 395 4.20 2.24 -27.11
CA VAL A 395 3.46 1.00 -26.85
C VAL A 395 1.97 1.23 -26.70
N LEU A 396 1.19 0.44 -27.40
CA LEU A 396 -0.22 0.22 -27.13
C LEU A 396 -0.41 -1.21 -26.63
N PHE A 397 -0.73 -1.39 -25.35
CA PHE A 397 -1.07 -2.69 -24.78
C PHE A 397 -2.52 -3.08 -25.05
N GLN A 398 -2.78 -4.38 -25.07
CA GLN A 398 -4.13 -4.94 -25.19
C GLN A 398 -5.05 -4.44 -24.05
N ASP A 399 -4.56 -4.51 -22.81
CA ASP A 399 -5.23 -3.99 -21.62
C ASP A 399 -4.72 -2.57 -21.33
N TYR A 400 -5.31 -1.57 -21.98
CA TYR A 400 -4.96 -0.18 -21.74
C TYR A 400 -5.52 0.32 -20.40
N VAL A 401 -4.69 1.07 -19.67
CA VAL A 401 -5.08 1.67 -18.40
C VAL A 401 -5.87 2.94 -18.64
N THR A 402 -7.03 3.06 -17.99
CA THR A 402 -7.86 4.26 -17.98
C THR A 402 -7.47 5.13 -16.77
N TYR A 403 -7.08 6.37 -17.04
CA TYR A 403 -6.70 7.35 -16.01
C TYR A 403 -7.79 8.39 -15.85
N CYS A 404 -8.01 8.84 -14.60
CA CYS A 404 -8.87 9.99 -14.33
C CYS A 404 -8.01 11.25 -14.26
N LEU A 405 -7.66 11.82 -15.44
CA LEU A 405 -6.78 12.97 -15.62
C LEU A 405 -7.27 13.80 -16.82
N PRO A 406 -6.80 15.05 -17.03
CA PRO A 406 -6.99 15.77 -18.29
C PRO A 406 -6.44 14.97 -19.47
N LEU A 407 -7.16 14.99 -20.60
CA LEU A 407 -6.76 14.24 -21.80
C LEU A 407 -5.33 14.58 -22.25
N ARG A 408 -4.94 15.85 -22.19
CA ARG A 408 -3.59 16.35 -22.44
C ARG A 408 -2.54 15.56 -21.65
N GLU A 409 -2.76 15.39 -20.36
CA GLU A 409 -1.85 14.65 -19.49
C GLU A 409 -1.83 13.17 -19.83
N ILE A 410 -3.00 12.56 -20.08
CA ILE A 410 -3.10 11.14 -20.43
C ILE A 410 -2.31 10.80 -21.69
N ILE A 411 -2.40 11.64 -22.72
CA ILE A 411 -1.62 11.45 -23.95
C ILE A 411 -0.14 11.67 -23.68
N ALA A 412 0.20 12.71 -22.93
CA ALA A 412 1.57 13.08 -22.64
C ALA A 412 2.26 12.20 -21.57
N LEU A 413 1.57 11.23 -20.92
CA LEU A 413 2.22 10.28 -20.00
C LEU A 413 3.42 9.55 -20.64
N SER A 414 3.46 9.44 -21.94
CA SER A 414 4.56 8.83 -22.69
C SER A 414 5.78 9.76 -22.86
N ASP A 415 5.57 11.09 -22.81
CA ASP A 415 6.59 12.14 -22.93
C ASP A 415 6.08 13.40 -22.21
N PHE A 416 6.11 13.36 -20.87
CA PHE A 416 5.41 14.32 -20.01
C PHE A 416 5.96 15.75 -20.09
N ASP A 417 7.21 15.90 -20.47
CA ASP A 417 7.83 17.23 -20.64
C ASP A 417 7.21 18.02 -21.80
N GLU A 418 6.70 17.33 -22.82
CA GLU A 418 6.04 17.89 -24.00
C GLU A 418 4.52 18.09 -23.83
N ARG A 419 3.94 17.90 -22.65
CA ARG A 419 2.47 17.93 -22.42
C ARG A 419 1.76 19.22 -22.82
N PHE A 420 2.45 20.32 -22.93
CA PHE A 420 1.92 21.61 -23.38
C PHE A 420 2.17 21.91 -24.86
N ASN A 421 2.72 20.96 -25.61
CA ASN A 421 2.91 21.07 -27.04
C ASN A 421 1.62 20.70 -27.78
N ASP A 422 0.74 21.69 -27.97
CA ASP A 422 -0.59 21.48 -28.58
C ASP A 422 -0.51 20.99 -30.03
N GLU A 423 0.53 21.37 -30.78
CA GLU A 423 0.73 20.89 -32.14
C GLU A 423 1.05 19.39 -32.16
N LYS A 424 1.94 18.95 -31.28
CA LYS A 424 2.29 17.53 -31.10
C LYS A 424 1.08 16.72 -30.62
N LEU A 425 0.30 17.26 -29.65
CA LEU A 425 -0.93 16.65 -29.16
C LEU A 425 -1.97 16.50 -30.29
N LYS A 426 -2.22 17.56 -31.01
CA LYS A 426 -3.16 17.55 -32.14
C LYS A 426 -2.73 16.54 -33.19
N LYS A 427 -1.46 16.56 -33.61
CA LYS A 427 -0.91 15.59 -34.57
C LYS A 427 -1.13 14.16 -34.11
N ALA A 428 -0.83 13.84 -32.86
CA ALA A 428 -1.04 12.50 -32.30
C ALA A 428 -2.53 12.09 -32.30
N CYS A 429 -3.44 13.02 -31.98
CA CYS A 429 -4.87 12.78 -32.00
C CYS A 429 -5.43 12.66 -33.43
N ASP A 430 -4.94 13.45 -34.40
CA ASP A 430 -5.32 13.34 -35.80
C ASP A 430 -4.94 11.98 -36.38
N ILE A 431 -3.71 11.52 -36.08
CA ILE A 431 -3.17 10.23 -36.52
C ILE A 431 -3.96 9.05 -35.91
N SER A 432 -4.25 9.11 -34.61
CA SER A 432 -4.98 8.03 -33.93
C SER A 432 -6.48 8.04 -34.19
N GLY A 433 -7.03 9.13 -34.76
CA GLY A 433 -8.48 9.37 -34.87
C GLY A 433 -9.12 9.87 -33.57
N ALA A 434 -8.37 10.07 -32.50
CA ALA A 434 -8.88 10.58 -31.23
C ALA A 434 -9.41 12.03 -31.35
N ILE A 435 -9.00 12.78 -32.36
CA ILE A 435 -9.49 14.15 -32.60
C ILE A 435 -11.01 14.21 -32.79
N GLU A 436 -11.62 13.19 -33.42
CA GLU A 436 -13.06 13.10 -33.62
C GLU A 436 -13.84 12.94 -32.33
N VAL A 437 -13.19 12.34 -31.29
CA VAL A 437 -13.78 12.13 -29.96
C VAL A 437 -13.88 13.46 -29.22
N ILE A 438 -12.91 14.34 -29.38
CA ILE A 438 -12.74 15.57 -28.58
C ILE A 438 -13.25 16.85 -29.27
N LYS A 439 -13.62 16.80 -30.55
CA LYS A 439 -13.95 17.99 -31.35
C LYS A 439 -15.07 18.87 -30.77
N ASP A 440 -16.01 18.25 -30.07
CA ASP A 440 -17.18 18.92 -29.49
C ASP A 440 -17.03 19.18 -27.98
N TRP A 441 -15.83 18.99 -27.41
CA TRP A 441 -15.61 19.20 -25.98
C TRP A 441 -15.27 20.67 -25.69
N GLU A 442 -15.98 21.27 -24.75
CA GLU A 442 -15.84 22.66 -24.34
C GLU A 442 -14.40 23.04 -23.94
N HIS A 443 -13.71 22.11 -23.25
CA HIS A 443 -12.34 22.32 -22.76
C HIS A 443 -11.29 21.58 -23.60
N GLY A 444 -11.66 21.00 -24.75
CA GLY A 444 -10.73 20.30 -25.64
C GLY A 444 -9.80 19.34 -24.92
N PHE A 445 -8.49 19.51 -25.07
CA PHE A 445 -7.47 18.68 -24.43
C PHE A 445 -7.43 18.78 -22.89
N ASP A 446 -7.99 19.83 -22.30
CA ASP A 446 -8.01 20.02 -20.84
C ASP A 446 -9.24 19.38 -20.18
N SER A 447 -10.09 18.71 -20.96
CA SER A 447 -11.23 17.94 -20.44
C SER A 447 -10.74 16.74 -19.63
N VAL A 448 -11.27 16.58 -18.40
CA VAL A 448 -10.94 15.46 -17.52
C VAL A 448 -11.69 14.21 -17.98
N LEU A 449 -10.98 13.08 -18.09
CA LEU A 449 -11.55 11.77 -18.36
C LEU A 449 -11.87 11.02 -17.07
N GLY A 450 -12.99 10.28 -17.09
CA GLY A 450 -13.47 9.54 -15.93
C GLY A 450 -14.11 10.44 -14.86
N ARG A 451 -14.88 9.82 -13.94
CA ARG A 451 -15.66 10.53 -12.90
C ARG A 451 -15.21 10.19 -11.48
N TYR A 452 -14.00 9.73 -11.30
CA TYR A 452 -13.52 9.32 -9.98
C TYR A 452 -13.48 10.49 -8.97
N TYR A 453 -13.06 11.68 -9.42
CA TYR A 453 -13.00 12.91 -8.61
C TYR A 453 -13.59 14.15 -9.32
N ALA A 454 -14.06 14.01 -10.56
CA ALA A 454 -14.61 15.12 -11.36
C ALA A 454 -16.04 14.77 -11.78
N ASP A 455 -17.03 15.46 -11.21
CA ASP A 455 -18.45 15.22 -11.51
C ASP A 455 -18.81 15.43 -12.99
N ASN A 456 -18.10 16.34 -13.68
CA ASN A 456 -18.25 16.66 -15.09
C ASN A 456 -17.26 15.90 -15.98
N GLY A 457 -16.54 14.92 -15.46
CA GLY A 457 -15.59 14.10 -16.20
C GLY A 457 -16.25 13.37 -17.37
N LYS A 458 -15.51 13.21 -18.49
CA LYS A 458 -15.99 12.53 -19.70
C LYS A 458 -15.71 11.05 -19.63
N ASP A 459 -16.75 10.23 -19.80
CA ASP A 459 -16.59 8.79 -19.94
C ASP A 459 -16.44 8.44 -21.41
N LEU A 460 -15.45 7.61 -21.72
CA LEU A 460 -15.17 7.11 -23.06
C LEU A 460 -15.62 5.67 -23.22
N SER A 461 -16.07 5.29 -24.42
CA SER A 461 -16.26 3.89 -24.77
C SER A 461 -14.89 3.18 -24.88
N GLY A 462 -14.88 1.83 -24.83
CA GLY A 462 -13.66 1.04 -25.00
C GLY A 462 -12.89 1.38 -26.26
N GLY A 463 -13.58 1.53 -27.40
CA GLY A 463 -12.95 1.94 -28.65
C GLY A 463 -12.35 3.36 -28.61
N GLN A 464 -13.04 4.32 -27.98
CA GLN A 464 -12.51 5.68 -27.81
C GLN A 464 -11.27 5.71 -26.90
N TRP A 465 -11.26 4.93 -25.81
CA TRP A 465 -10.07 4.74 -24.98
C TRP A 465 -8.89 4.16 -25.76
N GLN A 466 -9.17 3.22 -26.68
CA GLN A 466 -8.15 2.65 -27.56
C GLN A 466 -7.51 3.71 -28.47
N LEU A 467 -8.34 4.62 -29.05
CA LEU A 467 -7.83 5.75 -29.83
C LEU A 467 -6.94 6.68 -29.00
N VAL A 468 -7.31 6.97 -27.76
CA VAL A 468 -6.49 7.75 -26.82
C VAL A 468 -5.19 7.02 -26.47
N GLY A 469 -5.24 5.69 -26.25
CA GLY A 469 -4.06 4.87 -26.06
C GLY A 469 -3.10 4.90 -27.24
N LEU A 470 -3.66 4.88 -28.45
CA LEU A 470 -2.90 5.00 -29.69
C LEU A 470 -2.27 6.39 -29.84
N ALA A 471 -3.05 7.48 -29.54
CA ALA A 471 -2.51 8.83 -29.50
C ALA A 471 -1.30 8.94 -28.55
N ARG A 472 -1.38 8.33 -27.36
CA ARG A 472 -0.28 8.28 -26.40
C ARG A 472 0.96 7.56 -26.94
N ALA A 473 0.78 6.44 -27.66
CA ALA A 473 1.89 5.72 -28.28
C ALA A 473 2.58 6.56 -29.36
N TYR A 474 1.82 7.34 -30.14
CA TYR A 474 2.35 8.25 -31.16
C TYR A 474 3.01 9.50 -30.59
N PHE A 475 2.46 10.06 -29.54
CA PHE A 475 2.97 11.27 -28.90
C PHE A 475 4.42 11.13 -28.44
N LYS A 476 4.83 9.91 -28.08
CA LYS A 476 6.20 9.61 -27.65
C LYS A 476 7.25 9.79 -28.76
N ASP A 477 6.84 9.72 -30.03
CA ASP A 477 7.71 9.78 -31.21
C ASP A 477 8.91 8.80 -31.16
N SER A 478 8.62 7.58 -30.73
CA SER A 478 9.61 6.51 -30.55
C SER A 478 10.01 5.86 -31.88
N GLU A 479 11.21 5.28 -31.93
CA GLU A 479 11.73 4.57 -33.10
C GLU A 479 11.12 3.16 -33.28
N TYR A 480 10.69 2.53 -32.18
CA TYR A 480 9.95 1.27 -32.19
C TYR A 480 8.50 1.48 -31.77
N MET A 481 7.56 0.99 -32.58
CA MET A 481 6.12 0.97 -32.26
C MET A 481 5.70 -0.46 -31.94
N ILE A 482 5.18 -0.68 -30.74
CA ILE A 482 4.65 -1.97 -30.30
C ILE A 482 3.13 -1.88 -30.20
N LEU A 483 2.43 -2.76 -30.92
CA LEU A 483 0.99 -2.76 -31.02
C LEU A 483 0.47 -4.15 -30.63
N ASP A 484 -0.11 -4.25 -29.45
CA ASP A 484 -0.71 -5.49 -28.95
C ASP A 484 -2.22 -5.42 -29.14
N GLU A 485 -2.73 -6.12 -30.16
CA GLU A 485 -4.14 -6.18 -30.58
C GLU A 485 -4.80 -4.78 -30.76
N PRO A 486 -4.25 -3.92 -31.60
CA PRO A 486 -4.66 -2.51 -31.69
C PRO A 486 -6.10 -2.28 -32.18
N SER A 487 -6.82 -3.31 -32.60
CA SER A 487 -8.16 -3.23 -33.15
C SER A 487 -9.24 -3.97 -32.38
N ALA A 488 -8.93 -4.51 -31.19
CA ALA A 488 -9.83 -5.39 -30.44
C ALA A 488 -11.21 -4.77 -30.12
N ALA A 489 -11.29 -3.45 -29.98
CA ALA A 489 -12.53 -2.73 -29.63
C ALA A 489 -13.05 -1.80 -30.74
N LEU A 490 -12.52 -1.89 -31.97
CA LEU A 490 -12.86 -1.01 -33.09
C LEU A 490 -13.83 -1.70 -34.08
N ASP A 491 -14.65 -0.89 -34.73
CA ASP A 491 -15.43 -1.35 -35.88
C ASP A 491 -14.52 -1.57 -37.11
N PRO A 492 -14.94 -2.41 -38.10
CA PRO A 492 -14.09 -2.77 -39.23
C PRO A 492 -13.60 -1.59 -40.08
N ILE A 493 -14.40 -0.53 -40.19
CA ILE A 493 -14.03 0.65 -40.99
C ILE A 493 -12.95 1.46 -40.25
N SER A 494 -13.15 1.68 -38.97
CA SER A 494 -12.17 2.35 -38.11
C SER A 494 -10.87 1.55 -38.02
N GLU A 495 -10.97 0.24 -38.00
CA GLU A 495 -9.83 -0.66 -38.00
C GLU A 495 -8.97 -0.52 -39.25
N ASP A 496 -9.54 -0.65 -40.47
CA ASP A 496 -8.81 -0.52 -41.73
C ASP A 496 -8.12 0.84 -41.84
N ARG A 497 -8.84 1.91 -41.49
CA ARG A 497 -8.28 3.27 -41.49
C ARG A 497 -7.08 3.42 -40.54
N ILE A 498 -7.17 2.83 -39.33
CA ILE A 498 -6.09 2.90 -38.36
C ILE A 498 -4.90 2.07 -38.84
N PHE A 499 -5.11 0.87 -39.40
CA PHE A 499 -4.00 0.07 -39.92
C PHE A 499 -3.31 0.73 -41.13
N GLU A 500 -4.02 1.37 -42.05
CA GLU A 500 -3.40 2.16 -43.10
C GLU A 500 -2.58 3.32 -42.54
N GLN A 501 -3.11 4.04 -41.55
CA GLN A 501 -2.39 5.13 -40.90
C GLN A 501 -1.16 4.60 -40.12
N LEU A 502 -1.30 3.49 -39.39
CA LEU A 502 -0.21 2.81 -38.70
C LEU A 502 0.92 2.41 -39.67
N TYR A 503 0.56 1.88 -40.83
CA TYR A 503 1.54 1.49 -41.83
C TYR A 503 2.33 2.67 -42.35
N HIS A 504 1.66 3.76 -42.73
CA HIS A 504 2.32 4.99 -43.21
C HIS A 504 3.19 5.66 -42.16
N LEU A 505 2.80 5.58 -40.89
CA LEU A 505 3.53 6.22 -39.80
C LEU A 505 4.70 5.38 -39.26
N SER A 506 4.72 4.11 -39.58
CA SER A 506 5.86 3.24 -39.34
C SER A 506 6.88 3.30 -40.50
N GLU A 507 6.69 4.15 -41.51
CA GLU A 507 7.72 4.39 -42.53
C GLU A 507 8.97 4.97 -41.87
N GLY A 508 10.10 4.29 -42.03
CA GLY A 508 11.36 4.67 -41.41
C GLY A 508 11.52 4.27 -39.92
N LYS A 509 10.52 3.63 -39.31
CA LYS A 509 10.57 3.13 -37.93
C LYS A 509 10.42 1.61 -37.90
N SER A 510 10.84 0.98 -36.80
CA SER A 510 10.57 -0.43 -36.56
C SER A 510 9.18 -0.62 -35.92
N SER A 511 8.52 -1.73 -36.21
CA SER A 511 7.27 -2.06 -35.53
C SER A 511 7.14 -3.56 -35.21
N VAL A 512 6.50 -3.85 -34.08
CA VAL A 512 6.07 -5.21 -33.72
C VAL A 512 4.57 -5.20 -33.49
N THR A 513 3.83 -5.90 -34.32
CA THR A 513 2.38 -5.98 -34.24
C THR A 513 1.93 -7.38 -33.86
N ILE A 514 1.24 -7.50 -32.73
CA ILE A 514 0.50 -8.71 -32.37
C ILE A 514 -0.92 -8.53 -32.89
N SER A 515 -1.38 -9.44 -33.74
CA SER A 515 -2.76 -9.43 -34.20
C SER A 515 -3.32 -10.84 -34.28
N HIS A 516 -4.58 -10.97 -33.87
CA HIS A 516 -5.38 -12.17 -34.14
C HIS A 516 -6.00 -12.15 -35.54
N ARG A 517 -5.98 -10.99 -36.23
CA ARG A 517 -6.42 -10.84 -37.62
C ARG A 517 -5.21 -10.90 -38.55
N LEU A 518 -5.09 -12.02 -39.25
CA LEU A 518 -3.92 -12.29 -40.09
C LEU A 518 -3.84 -11.39 -41.32
N SER A 519 -4.97 -10.79 -41.74
CA SER A 519 -4.97 -9.74 -42.79
C SER A 519 -4.02 -8.59 -42.46
N ASN A 520 -3.94 -8.20 -41.19
CA ASN A 520 -3.14 -7.06 -40.74
C ASN A 520 -1.63 -7.38 -40.67
N THR A 521 -1.27 -8.65 -40.65
CA THR A 521 0.13 -9.10 -40.63
C THR A 521 0.73 -9.28 -42.03
N THR A 522 -0.11 -9.23 -43.09
CA THR A 522 0.37 -9.35 -44.47
C THR A 522 1.29 -8.20 -44.90
N LEU A 523 1.19 -7.04 -44.22
CA LEU A 523 2.00 -5.86 -44.45
C LEU A 523 3.36 -5.88 -43.70
N ALA A 524 3.60 -6.87 -42.86
CA ALA A 524 4.87 -7.02 -42.14
C ALA A 524 5.97 -7.51 -43.08
N ASP A 525 7.19 -6.99 -42.88
CA ASP A 525 8.37 -7.44 -43.64
C ASP A 525 8.70 -8.90 -43.28
N LYS A 526 8.52 -9.25 -42.00
CA LYS A 526 8.75 -10.57 -41.47
C LYS A 526 7.67 -10.97 -40.45
N ILE A 527 7.23 -12.19 -40.54
CA ILE A 527 6.26 -12.78 -39.63
C ILE A 527 6.96 -13.84 -38.76
N LEU A 528 6.77 -13.77 -37.46
CA LEU A 528 7.22 -14.77 -36.49
C LEU A 528 6.00 -15.54 -35.98
N VAL A 529 5.98 -16.84 -36.20
CA VAL A 529 4.91 -17.73 -35.72
C VAL A 529 5.35 -18.45 -34.47
N ILE A 530 4.65 -18.24 -33.37
CA ILE A 530 4.94 -18.86 -32.07
C ILE A 530 4.00 -20.02 -31.83
N GLY A 531 4.56 -21.17 -31.47
CA GLY A 531 3.83 -22.36 -31.04
C GLY A 531 4.55 -23.06 -29.90
N ASP A 532 3.81 -23.44 -28.86
CA ASP A 532 4.32 -24.16 -27.68
C ASP A 532 5.56 -23.55 -27.02
N GLY A 533 5.66 -22.22 -27.10
CA GLY A 533 6.77 -21.46 -26.53
C GLY A 533 8.01 -21.33 -27.42
N HIS A 534 7.97 -21.81 -28.67
CA HIS A 534 9.06 -21.73 -29.65
C HIS A 534 8.66 -20.88 -30.87
N ILE A 535 9.65 -20.34 -31.58
CA ILE A 535 9.43 -19.82 -32.93
C ILE A 535 9.41 -21.01 -33.87
N ILE A 536 8.22 -21.34 -34.40
CA ILE A 536 8.04 -22.53 -35.27
C ILE A 536 8.21 -22.20 -36.76
N GLU A 537 7.88 -20.98 -37.16
CA GLU A 537 8.04 -20.48 -38.52
C GLU A 537 8.45 -19.00 -38.51
N GLN A 538 9.28 -18.62 -39.47
CA GLN A 538 9.60 -17.21 -39.72
C GLN A 538 9.81 -16.96 -41.21
N GLY A 539 9.38 -15.81 -41.69
CA GLY A 539 9.54 -15.39 -43.10
C GLY A 539 8.51 -14.35 -43.50
N SER A 540 8.52 -13.95 -44.76
CA SER A 540 7.48 -13.07 -45.32
C SER A 540 6.14 -13.81 -45.50
N HIS A 541 5.06 -13.06 -45.64
CA HIS A 541 3.73 -13.57 -45.90
C HIS A 541 3.72 -14.61 -47.05
N PHE A 542 4.35 -14.27 -48.17
CA PHE A 542 4.37 -15.15 -49.36
C PHE A 542 5.22 -16.41 -49.16
N GLU A 543 6.33 -16.31 -48.44
CA GLU A 543 7.17 -17.46 -48.12
C GLU A 543 6.44 -18.45 -47.22
N LEU A 544 5.79 -17.95 -46.15
CA LEU A 544 5.06 -18.79 -45.21
C LEU A 544 3.83 -19.44 -45.83
N LEU A 545 3.14 -18.77 -46.74
CA LEU A 545 2.04 -19.39 -47.50
C LEU A 545 2.55 -20.55 -48.39
N LYS A 546 3.72 -20.38 -49.04
CA LYS A 546 4.33 -21.45 -49.86
C LYS A 546 4.78 -22.65 -49.05
N GLN A 547 5.25 -22.42 -47.82
CA GLN A 547 5.66 -23.50 -46.90
C GLN A 547 4.48 -24.37 -46.50
N ASN A 548 3.23 -23.87 -46.62
CA ASN A 548 1.99 -24.56 -46.26
C ASN A 548 2.00 -25.12 -44.84
N GLY A 549 2.63 -24.38 -43.91
CA GLY A 549 2.78 -24.72 -42.50
C GLY A 549 1.68 -24.14 -41.62
N LYS A 550 1.97 -23.88 -40.36
CA LYS A 550 0.98 -23.41 -39.37
C LYS A 550 0.42 -22.01 -39.72
N TYR A 551 1.26 -21.12 -40.27
CA TYR A 551 0.81 -19.82 -40.76
C TYR A 551 -0.23 -19.97 -41.86
N ALA A 552 0.03 -20.79 -42.88
CA ALA A 552 -0.87 -20.99 -43.98
C ALA A 552 -2.20 -21.63 -43.52
N GLU A 553 -2.14 -22.59 -42.59
CA GLU A 553 -3.34 -23.19 -41.95
C GLU A 553 -4.19 -22.09 -41.28
N LEU A 554 -3.60 -21.28 -40.41
CA LEU A 554 -4.33 -20.23 -39.68
C LEU A 554 -4.90 -19.16 -40.63
N PHE A 555 -4.11 -18.75 -41.65
CA PHE A 555 -4.54 -17.78 -42.63
C PHE A 555 -5.73 -18.27 -43.45
N ASN A 556 -5.69 -19.49 -43.96
CA ASN A 556 -6.78 -20.09 -44.73
C ASN A 556 -8.04 -20.31 -43.90
N LEU A 557 -7.90 -20.67 -42.63
CA LEU A 557 -9.05 -20.77 -41.70
C LEU A 557 -9.75 -19.40 -41.50
N GLN A 558 -9.02 -18.32 -41.42
CA GLN A 558 -9.61 -16.97 -41.33
C GLN A 558 -10.20 -16.53 -42.66
N ALA A 559 -9.47 -16.67 -43.76
CA ALA A 559 -9.93 -16.29 -45.10
C ALA A 559 -11.24 -17.00 -45.51
N ASN A 560 -11.41 -18.27 -45.10
CA ASN A 560 -12.63 -19.04 -45.38
C ASN A 560 -13.86 -18.59 -44.56
N LYS A 561 -13.69 -17.86 -43.47
CA LYS A 561 -14.80 -17.27 -42.70
C LYS A 561 -15.35 -15.99 -43.31
N TYR A 562 -14.59 -15.33 -44.20
CA TYR A 562 -14.98 -14.10 -44.91
C TYR A 562 -15.43 -14.34 -46.37
N LYS A 563 -15.38 -15.58 -46.83
CA LYS A 563 -16.03 -16.03 -48.06
C LYS A 563 -17.43 -16.56 -47.77
#